data_fb17a0652634d701346e6e6e40fb2e2c
#
_entry.id   fb17a0652634d701346e6e6e40fb2e2c
#
_cell.length_a   1.000
_cell.length_b   1.000
_cell.length_c   1.000
_cell.angle_alpha   90.00
_cell.angle_beta   90.00
_cell.angle_gamma   90.00
#
_symmetry.space_group_name_H-M   'P 1'
#
loop_
_entity.id
_entity.type
_entity.pdbx_description
1 polymer ?
#
loop_
_entity_poly.entity_id
_entity_poly.type
_entity_poly.pdbx_seq_one_letter_code
_entity_poly.pdbx_strand_id
1 'polypeptide(L)'
;MENLVRRCSHPRLSVILIVEGSPSYAMRALESVQNQDLYDLQIVIVCRDVAPGVRHSLEVAAGRDIHIDLIDVEDSARGACLKAGFAASRGLQIVAMNADEWFAPQSLSKMVDVACDAAADMVIPTASLDRYDA
;
A
#
# COMPACT_ATOMS: atom_id res chain seq x y z
N MET A 1 -8.59 -19.42 14.26
CA MET A 1 -8.80 -19.95 12.91
C MET A 1 -9.77 -19.14 12.10
N GLU A 2 -10.98 -18.98 12.57
CA GLU A 2 -12.00 -18.17 11.88
C GLU A 2 -11.57 -16.73 11.66
N ASN A 3 -10.93 -16.12 12.65
CA ASN A 3 -10.46 -14.72 12.54
C ASN A 3 -9.41 -14.54 11.47
N LEU A 4 -8.57 -15.54 11.27
CA LEU A 4 -7.53 -15.50 10.24
C LEU A 4 -8.15 -15.54 8.83
N VAL A 5 -9.15 -16.39 8.63
CA VAL A 5 -9.86 -16.50 7.35
C VAL A 5 -10.58 -15.20 7.04
N ARG A 6 -11.25 -14.61 8.04
CA ARG A 6 -11.97 -13.35 7.86
C ARG A 6 -11.04 -12.21 7.47
N ARG A 7 -9.86 -12.13 8.10
CA ARG A 7 -8.87 -11.09 7.75
C ARG A 7 -8.40 -11.22 6.31
N CYS A 8 -8.24 -12.45 5.83
CA CYS A 8 -7.84 -12.67 4.45
C CYS A 8 -8.96 -12.36 3.46
N SER A 9 -10.22 -12.55 3.85
CA SER A 9 -11.39 -12.38 2.97
C SER A 9 -11.78 -10.91 2.77
N HIS A 10 -11.86 -10.15 3.86
CA HIS A 10 -12.36 -8.77 3.82
C HIS A 10 -11.55 -7.87 4.75
N PRO A 11 -10.37 -7.46 4.34
CA PRO A 11 -9.60 -6.51 5.13
C PRO A 11 -10.34 -5.17 5.20
N ARG A 12 -10.10 -4.44 6.29
CA ARG A 12 -10.69 -3.14 6.49
C ARG A 12 -10.17 -2.11 5.49
N LEU A 13 -8.89 -2.21 5.16
CA LEU A 13 -8.20 -1.29 4.27
C LEU A 13 -7.28 -2.05 3.33
N SER A 14 -7.27 -1.65 2.06
CA SER A 14 -6.23 -2.04 1.11
C SER A 14 -5.36 -0.82 0.79
N VAL A 15 -4.05 -0.99 0.90
CA VAL A 15 -3.09 0.03 0.50
C VAL A 15 -2.46 -0.43 -0.81
N ILE A 16 -2.59 0.39 -1.85
CA ILE A 16 -1.96 0.13 -3.14
C ILE A 16 -0.65 0.89 -3.16
N LEU A 17 0.47 0.18 -3.19
CA LEU A 17 1.80 0.75 -3.31
C LEU A 17 2.29 0.55 -4.74
N ILE A 18 2.43 1.64 -5.48
CA ILE A 18 2.88 1.62 -6.87
C ILE A 18 4.39 1.82 -6.92
N VAL A 19 5.09 0.84 -7.47
CA VAL A 19 6.56 0.86 -7.60
C VAL A 19 6.92 0.81 -9.08
N GLU A 20 7.59 1.85 -9.56
CA GLU A 20 8.02 1.94 -10.95
C GLU A 20 9.52 2.30 -11.00
N GLY A 21 10.25 1.65 -11.88
CA GLY A 21 11.66 1.93 -12.08
C GLY A 21 12.53 1.47 -10.91
N SER A 22 13.36 2.38 -10.40
CA SER A 22 14.29 2.10 -9.32
C SER A 22 14.18 3.16 -8.22
N PRO A 23 13.07 3.18 -7.49
CA PRO A 23 12.90 4.16 -6.42
C PRO A 23 13.82 3.86 -5.24
N SER A 24 14.48 4.89 -4.73
CA SER A 24 15.43 4.73 -3.61
C SER A 24 14.76 4.41 -2.28
N TYR A 25 13.48 4.76 -2.14
CA TYR A 25 12.78 4.68 -0.86
C TYR A 25 11.61 3.68 -0.84
N ALA A 26 11.59 2.75 -1.80
CA ALA A 26 10.49 1.78 -1.89
C ALA A 26 10.29 0.98 -0.60
N MET A 27 11.37 0.52 0.01
CA MET A 27 11.29 -0.25 1.25
C MET A 27 10.83 0.60 2.43
N ARG A 28 11.19 1.87 2.44
CA ARG A 28 10.71 2.81 3.47
C ARG A 28 9.20 3.03 3.33
N ALA A 29 8.71 3.18 2.11
CA ALA A 29 7.29 3.31 1.84
C ALA A 29 6.53 2.07 2.37
N LEU A 30 7.02 0.89 2.05
CA LEU A 30 6.43 -0.36 2.52
C LEU A 30 6.45 -0.47 4.05
N GLU A 31 7.58 -0.18 4.68
CA GLU A 31 7.72 -0.23 6.13
C GLU A 31 6.77 0.75 6.83
N SER A 32 6.54 1.92 6.24
CA SER A 32 5.61 2.90 6.81
C SER A 32 4.17 2.36 6.88
N VAL A 33 3.81 1.49 5.97
CA VAL A 33 2.50 0.82 5.97
C VAL A 33 2.50 -0.35 6.96
N GLN A 34 3.56 -1.15 6.97
CA GLN A 34 3.67 -2.30 7.86
C GLN A 34 3.71 -1.90 9.34
N ASN A 35 4.23 -0.72 9.64
CA ASN A 35 4.35 -0.21 11.00
C ASN A 35 3.13 0.56 11.50
N GLN A 36 2.05 0.59 10.71
CA GLN A 36 0.79 1.17 11.16
C GLN A 36 0.15 0.28 12.23
N ASP A 37 -0.69 0.89 13.05
CA ASP A 37 -1.42 0.18 14.10
C ASP A 37 -2.73 -0.46 13.60
N LEU A 38 -2.92 -0.55 12.32
CA LEU A 38 -4.05 -1.19 11.68
C LEU A 38 -3.66 -2.59 11.24
N TYR A 39 -4.24 -3.61 11.85
CA TYR A 39 -3.88 -5.00 11.61
C TYR A 39 -4.68 -5.67 10.50
N ASP A 40 -5.89 -5.21 10.26
CA ASP A 40 -6.77 -5.76 9.24
C ASP A 40 -6.53 -5.04 7.90
N LEU A 41 -5.39 -5.33 7.31
CA LEU A 41 -4.78 -4.57 6.23
C LEU A 41 -4.33 -5.50 5.11
N GLN A 42 -4.62 -5.12 3.89
CA GLN A 42 -4.02 -5.71 2.69
C GLN A 42 -3.05 -4.70 2.08
N ILE A 43 -1.88 -5.16 1.69
CA ILE A 43 -0.91 -4.33 0.98
C ILE A 43 -0.76 -4.90 -0.42
N VAL A 44 -1.18 -4.15 -1.43
CA VAL A 44 -1.06 -4.53 -2.84
C VAL A 44 0.12 -3.77 -3.43
N ILE A 45 1.21 -4.47 -3.69
CA ILE A 45 2.38 -3.88 -4.33
C ILE A 45 2.27 -4.11 -5.83
N VAL A 46 2.17 -3.03 -6.59
CA VAL A 46 2.09 -3.07 -8.04
C VAL A 46 3.43 -2.67 -8.63
N CYS A 47 4.07 -3.57 -9.34
CA CYS A 47 5.40 -3.36 -9.92
C CYS A 47 5.32 -3.21 -11.44
N ARG A 48 5.97 -2.18 -11.96
CA ARG A 48 6.15 -1.98 -13.39
C ARG A 48 7.57 -1.54 -13.68
N ASP A 49 8.27 -2.31 -14.52
CA ASP A 49 9.67 -2.03 -14.91
C ASP A 49 10.58 -1.77 -13.70
N VAL A 50 10.44 -2.58 -12.66
CA VAL A 50 11.18 -2.40 -11.42
C VAL A 50 12.59 -2.98 -11.57
N ALA A 51 13.59 -2.24 -11.11
CA ALA A 51 14.98 -2.70 -11.11
C ALA A 51 15.11 -4.02 -10.32
N PRO A 52 15.96 -4.97 -10.78
CA PRO A 52 16.05 -6.30 -10.17
C PRO A 52 16.32 -6.29 -8.67
N GLY A 53 17.16 -5.39 -8.19
CA GLY A 53 17.47 -5.29 -6.76
C GLY A 53 16.27 -4.88 -5.91
N VAL A 54 15.51 -3.91 -6.37
CA VAL A 54 14.29 -3.45 -5.71
C VAL A 54 13.23 -4.56 -5.76
N ARG A 55 13.05 -5.18 -6.94
CA ARG A 55 12.10 -6.27 -7.11
C ARG A 55 12.39 -7.43 -6.16
N HIS A 56 13.65 -7.80 -6.02
CA HIS A 56 14.05 -8.88 -5.11
C HIS A 56 13.70 -8.53 -3.65
N SER A 57 13.99 -7.31 -3.22
CA SER A 57 13.65 -6.86 -1.87
C SER A 57 12.15 -6.94 -1.59
N LEU A 58 11.34 -6.56 -2.57
CA LEU A 58 9.87 -6.64 -2.47
C LEU A 58 9.38 -8.09 -2.42
N GLU A 59 9.98 -8.97 -3.21
CA GLU A 59 9.65 -10.40 -3.19
C GLU A 59 9.95 -11.03 -1.83
N VAL A 60 11.09 -10.70 -1.24
CA VAL A 60 11.47 -11.17 0.09
C VAL A 60 10.45 -10.70 1.14
N ALA A 61 10.08 -9.43 1.09
CA ALA A 61 9.09 -8.87 2.00
C ALA A 61 7.73 -9.56 1.85
N ALA A 62 7.29 -9.79 0.61
CA ALA A 62 6.03 -10.48 0.33
C ALA A 62 6.03 -11.92 0.83
N GLY A 63 7.17 -12.59 0.78
CA GLY A 63 7.32 -13.94 1.30
C GLY A 63 7.26 -14.05 2.82
N ARG A 64 7.50 -12.93 3.52
CA ARG A 64 7.50 -12.87 4.99
C ARG A 64 6.22 -12.29 5.58
N ASP A 65 5.42 -11.62 4.78
CA ASP A 65 4.21 -10.92 5.26
C ASP A 65 3.01 -11.39 4.46
N ILE A 66 2.10 -12.10 5.11
CA ILE A 66 0.90 -12.63 4.48
C ILE A 66 -0.09 -11.55 4.03
N HIS A 67 0.09 -10.31 4.48
CA HIS A 67 -0.76 -9.19 4.11
C HIS A 67 -0.39 -8.61 2.73
N ILE A 68 0.77 -8.99 2.20
CA ILE A 68 1.29 -8.45 0.94
C ILE A 68 0.90 -9.34 -0.23
N ASP A 69 0.28 -8.71 -1.23
CA ASP A 69 0.07 -9.28 -2.56
C ASP A 69 0.93 -8.50 -3.54
N LEU A 70 1.77 -9.20 -4.27
CA LEU A 70 2.71 -8.59 -5.22
C LEU A 70 2.24 -8.91 -6.63
N ILE A 71 1.99 -7.88 -7.43
CA ILE A 71 1.52 -8.04 -8.79
C ILE A 71 2.40 -7.26 -9.77
N ASP A 72 2.50 -7.76 -10.99
CA ASP A 72 3.27 -7.14 -12.06
C ASP A 72 2.35 -6.58 -13.13
N VAL A 73 2.70 -5.40 -13.65
CA VAL A 73 1.99 -4.74 -14.73
C VAL A 73 2.99 -4.44 -15.84
N GLU A 74 2.68 -4.87 -17.05
CA GLU A 74 3.50 -4.61 -18.23
C GLU A 74 2.98 -3.43 -19.05
N ASP A 75 1.69 -3.15 -18.95
CA ASP A 75 1.03 -2.09 -19.68
C ASP A 75 1.60 -0.72 -19.30
N SER A 76 2.09 0.02 -20.29
CA SER A 76 2.64 1.36 -20.11
C SER A 76 1.58 2.46 -20.11
N ALA A 77 0.32 2.12 -20.29
CA ALA A 77 -0.78 3.09 -20.28
C ALA A 77 -0.86 3.80 -18.94
N ARG A 78 -1.18 5.08 -18.99
CA ARG A 78 -1.33 5.90 -17.79
C ARG A 78 -2.48 5.35 -16.94
N GLY A 79 -2.19 5.12 -15.68
CA GLY A 79 -3.19 4.57 -14.75
C GLY A 79 -3.30 3.06 -14.74
N ALA A 80 -2.54 2.33 -15.57
CA ALA A 80 -2.60 0.87 -15.61
C ALA A 80 -2.24 0.24 -14.26
N CYS A 81 -1.24 0.79 -13.56
CA CYS A 81 -0.85 0.32 -12.24
C CYS A 81 -1.96 0.52 -11.21
N LEU A 82 -2.57 1.69 -11.20
CA LEU A 82 -3.66 1.99 -10.28
C LEU A 82 -4.86 1.09 -10.53
N LYS A 83 -5.21 0.88 -11.80
CA LYS A 83 -6.31 -0.01 -12.18
C LYS A 83 -6.06 -1.45 -11.73
N ALA A 84 -4.83 -1.95 -11.92
CA ALA A 84 -4.46 -3.29 -11.49
C ALA A 84 -4.52 -3.40 -9.96
N GLY A 85 -4.07 -2.38 -9.25
CA GLY A 85 -4.14 -2.33 -7.79
C GLY A 85 -5.58 -2.35 -7.29
N PHE A 86 -6.46 -1.59 -7.89
CA PHE A 86 -7.89 -1.61 -7.55
C PHE A 86 -8.50 -3.00 -7.79
N ALA A 87 -8.18 -3.63 -8.90
CA ALA A 87 -8.70 -4.96 -9.22
C ALA A 87 -8.26 -6.03 -8.21
N ALA A 88 -7.07 -5.88 -7.64
CA ALA A 88 -6.53 -6.80 -6.64
C ALA A 88 -6.97 -6.49 -5.21
N SER A 89 -7.51 -5.30 -4.98
CA SER A 89 -7.89 -4.84 -3.64
C SER A 89 -9.18 -5.51 -3.15
N ARG A 90 -9.15 -5.96 -1.90
CA ARG A 90 -10.29 -6.60 -1.25
C ARG A 90 -10.81 -5.81 -0.06
N GLY A 91 -10.13 -4.74 0.31
CA GLY A 91 -10.50 -3.93 1.47
C GLY A 91 -11.82 -3.18 1.28
N LEU A 92 -12.46 -2.90 2.40
CA LEU A 92 -13.68 -2.08 2.41
C LEU A 92 -13.37 -0.64 2.00
N GLN A 93 -12.14 -0.21 2.23
CA GLN A 93 -11.62 1.10 1.84
C GLN A 93 -10.29 0.89 1.14
N ILE A 94 -9.90 1.83 0.29
CA ILE A 94 -8.69 1.72 -0.52
C ILE A 94 -7.95 3.06 -0.47
N VAL A 95 -6.64 2.99 -0.28
CA VAL A 95 -5.74 4.13 -0.41
C VAL A 95 -4.59 3.75 -1.33
N ALA A 96 -4.16 4.69 -2.17
CA ALA A 96 -3.04 4.47 -3.07
C ALA A 96 -1.88 5.41 -2.70
N MET A 97 -0.67 4.92 -2.87
CA MET A 97 0.55 5.66 -2.63
C MET A 97 1.62 5.30 -3.66
N ASN A 98 2.54 6.20 -3.89
CA ASN A 98 3.72 5.95 -4.70
C ASN A 98 4.92 5.54 -3.81
N ALA A 99 5.93 4.94 -4.42
CA ALA A 99 7.08 4.42 -3.69
C ALA A 99 8.00 5.51 -3.11
N ASP A 100 7.76 6.78 -3.42
CA ASP A 100 8.47 7.92 -2.84
C ASP A 100 7.69 8.60 -1.71
N GLU A 101 6.58 8.02 -1.31
CA GLU A 101 5.72 8.51 -0.24
C GLU A 101 5.75 7.56 0.94
N TRP A 102 5.46 8.06 2.13
CA TRP A 102 5.28 7.22 3.32
C TRP A 102 4.30 7.85 4.28
N PHE A 103 3.72 7.01 5.12
CA PHE A 103 2.73 7.44 6.10
C PHE A 103 3.37 7.67 7.46
N ALA A 104 2.94 8.72 8.13
CA ALA A 104 3.26 8.93 9.53
C ALA A 104 2.63 7.81 10.39
N PRO A 105 3.20 7.48 11.55
CA PRO A 105 2.61 6.49 12.45
C PRO A 105 1.15 6.83 12.78
N GLN A 106 0.30 5.81 12.80
CA GLN A 106 -1.13 5.93 13.13
C GLN A 106 -1.97 6.72 12.12
N SER A 107 -1.40 7.16 10.99
CA SER A 107 -2.17 7.97 10.03
C SER A 107 -3.25 7.17 9.32
N LEU A 108 -3.00 5.90 9.01
CA LEU A 108 -3.99 5.06 8.32
C LEU A 108 -5.20 4.76 9.19
N SER A 109 -5.00 4.43 10.46
CA SER A 109 -6.12 4.19 11.37
C SER A 109 -6.97 5.44 11.57
N LYS A 110 -6.34 6.62 11.65
CA LYS A 110 -7.06 7.88 11.74
C LYS A 110 -7.88 8.18 10.48
N MET A 111 -7.32 7.92 9.30
CA MET A 111 -8.02 8.11 8.03
C MET A 111 -9.24 7.20 7.94
N VAL A 112 -9.09 5.94 8.33
CA VAL A 112 -10.20 4.98 8.34
C VAL A 112 -11.29 5.41 9.31
N ASP A 113 -10.93 5.85 10.51
CA ASP A 113 -11.89 6.30 11.52
C ASP A 113 -12.64 7.55 11.05
N VAL A 114 -11.95 8.52 10.46
CA VAL A 114 -12.58 9.73 9.91
C VAL A 114 -13.56 9.35 8.79
N ALA A 115 -13.18 8.45 7.90
CA ALA A 115 -14.05 8.01 6.80
C ALA A 115 -15.31 7.33 7.33
N CYS A 116 -15.19 6.49 8.35
CA CYS A 116 -16.33 5.80 8.95
C CYS A 116 -17.24 6.76 9.72
N ASP A 117 -16.66 7.61 10.56
CA ASP A 117 -17.43 8.52 11.44
C ASP A 117 -18.17 9.57 10.63
N ALA A 118 -17.58 10.07 9.56
CA ALA A 118 -18.17 11.09 8.71
C ALA A 118 -19.03 10.51 7.59
N ALA A 119 -19.08 9.18 7.43
CA ALA A 119 -19.69 8.51 6.29
C ALA A 119 -19.18 9.08 4.96
N ALA A 120 -17.89 9.39 4.91
CA ALA A 120 -17.27 10.04 3.77
C ALA A 120 -16.90 9.01 2.70
N ASP A 121 -17.07 9.40 1.42
CA ASP A 121 -16.60 8.59 0.30
C ASP A 121 -15.10 8.78 0.05
N MET A 122 -14.56 9.92 0.46
CA MET A 122 -13.16 10.25 0.25
C MET A 122 -12.61 11.05 1.43
N VAL A 123 -11.40 10.71 1.86
CA VAL A 123 -10.65 11.46 2.87
C VAL A 123 -9.33 11.87 2.27
N ILE A 124 -9.02 13.16 2.32
CA ILE A 124 -7.76 13.70 1.80
C ILE A 124 -6.91 14.12 2.99
N PRO A 125 -5.80 13.44 3.26
CA PRO A 125 -4.93 13.80 4.37
C PRO A 125 -4.11 15.05 4.04
N THR A 126 -3.68 15.76 5.07
CA THR A 126 -2.72 16.84 4.91
C THR A 126 -1.34 16.21 4.67
N ALA A 127 -0.71 16.59 3.56
CA ALA A 127 0.63 16.15 3.24
C ALA A 127 1.65 17.14 3.78
N SER A 128 2.76 16.62 4.29
CA SER A 128 3.93 17.42 4.61
C SER A 128 5.10 16.98 3.74
N LEU A 129 5.98 17.92 3.42
CA LEU A 129 7.17 17.65 2.64
C LEU A 129 8.34 17.42 3.59
N ASP A 130 8.79 16.17 3.66
CA ASP A 130 10.00 15.83 4.39
C ASP A 130 11.19 15.99 3.47
N ARG A 131 12.14 16.80 3.89
CA ARG A 131 13.40 16.96 3.17
C ARG A 131 14.43 16.02 3.76
N TYR A 132 15.01 15.22 2.91
CA TYR A 132 16.23 14.51 3.24
C TYR A 132 17.39 15.35 2.80
N ASP A 133 18.00 15.99 3.75
CA ASP A 133 19.32 16.55 3.54
C ASP A 133 20.30 15.39 3.66
N ALA A 134 20.57 14.81 2.53
CA ALA A 134 21.56 13.75 2.48
C ALA A 134 22.95 14.33 2.71
#